data_8f2d0221900c8c68caed3dcf71ac3c96
#
_entry.id   8f2d0221900c8c68caed3dcf71ac3c96
#
_cell.length_a   1.000
_cell.length_b   1.000
_cell.length_c   1.000
_cell.angle_alpha   90.00
_cell.angle_beta   90.00
_cell.angle_gamma   90.00
#
_symmetry.space_group_name_H-M   'P 1'
#
loop_
_entity.id
_entity.type
_entity.pdbx_description
1 polymer ?
#
loop_
_entity_poly.entity_id
_entity_poly.type
_entity_poly.pdbx_seq_one_letter_code
_entity_poly.pdbx_strand_id
1 'polypeptide(L)'
;MENCLCAFLEQLDVEKYRTPYEVANHLKDFFWQLDQNITNLFHVGGYDTTGKLPLPALYMVATKERVVEKINCDETYQGSILAGMTGIAGDITKRIGSEFRNYNLRDAIEFAKFLTDTDRQLMRFMRRGQAISEEIDIFIIKPDGIQWIEG
;
A
#
# COMPACT_ATOMS: atom_id res chain seq x y z
N MET A 1 -15.33 -9.05 2.56
CA MET A 1 -13.87 -8.75 2.57
C MET A 1 -13.48 -8.00 3.85
N GLU A 2 -14.16 -6.92 4.18
CA GLU A 2 -13.90 -6.11 5.38
C GLU A 2 -13.87 -6.95 6.68
N ASN A 3 -14.87 -7.80 6.89
CA ASN A 3 -14.92 -8.70 8.05
C ASN A 3 -13.73 -9.67 8.14
N CYS A 4 -13.17 -10.09 6.99
CA CYS A 4 -12.03 -11.02 6.99
C CYS A 4 -10.73 -10.30 7.36
N LEU A 5 -10.55 -9.03 6.94
CA LEU A 5 -9.37 -8.25 7.33
C LEU A 5 -9.43 -7.88 8.82
N CYS A 6 -10.60 -7.52 9.35
CA CYS A 6 -10.79 -7.30 10.78
C CYS A 6 -10.44 -8.56 11.58
N ALA A 7 -10.93 -9.74 11.15
CA ALA A 7 -10.60 -11.02 11.80
C ALA A 7 -9.09 -11.34 11.76
N PHE A 8 -8.40 -10.98 10.66
CA PHE A 8 -6.95 -11.09 10.61
C PHE A 8 -6.27 -10.16 11.62
N LEU A 9 -6.68 -8.88 11.67
CA LEU A 9 -6.09 -7.88 12.57
C LEU A 9 -6.31 -8.22 14.05
N GLU A 10 -7.48 -8.78 14.39
CA GLU A 10 -7.78 -9.26 15.76
C GLU A 10 -6.89 -10.43 16.20
N GLN A 11 -6.45 -11.27 15.25
CA GLN A 11 -5.56 -12.39 15.52
C GLN A 11 -4.08 -12.01 15.43
N LEU A 12 -3.78 -10.82 14.92
CA LEU A 12 -2.41 -10.36 14.73
C LEU A 12 -1.81 -9.92 16.06
N ASP A 13 -0.92 -10.74 16.59
CA ASP A 13 -0.07 -10.37 17.71
C ASP A 13 1.10 -9.54 17.19
N VAL A 14 0.93 -8.21 17.19
CA VAL A 14 1.92 -7.28 16.64
C VAL A 14 3.28 -7.37 17.34
N GLU A 15 3.34 -7.78 18.61
CA GLU A 15 4.59 -7.94 19.35
C GLU A 15 5.44 -9.13 18.85
N LYS A 16 4.78 -10.08 18.18
CA LYS A 16 5.42 -11.28 17.62
C LYS A 16 6.18 -10.99 16.33
N TYR A 17 5.78 -9.98 15.58
CA TYR A 17 6.36 -9.68 14.27
C TYR A 17 7.34 -8.52 14.35
N ARG A 18 8.54 -8.74 13.83
CA ARG A 18 9.63 -7.75 13.81
C ARG A 18 9.83 -7.11 12.45
N THR A 19 9.29 -7.71 11.42
CA THR A 19 9.45 -7.23 10.05
C THR A 19 8.11 -7.17 9.30
N PRO A 20 7.93 -6.24 8.38
CA PRO A 20 6.79 -6.24 7.47
C PRO A 20 6.69 -7.52 6.63
N TYR A 21 7.81 -8.19 6.38
CA TYR A 21 7.83 -9.47 5.65
C TYR A 21 7.12 -10.59 6.41
N GLU A 22 7.32 -10.68 7.71
CA GLU A 22 6.64 -11.68 8.55
C GLU A 22 5.13 -11.47 8.55
N VAL A 23 4.69 -10.21 8.67
CA VAL A 23 3.26 -9.84 8.59
C VAL A 23 2.70 -10.18 7.21
N ALA A 24 3.41 -9.85 6.13
CA ALA A 24 2.99 -10.14 4.77
C ALA A 24 2.81 -11.65 4.50
N ASN A 25 3.71 -12.49 5.02
CA ASN A 25 3.58 -13.94 4.92
C ASN A 25 2.40 -14.47 5.72
N HIS A 26 2.20 -13.95 6.94
CA HIS A 26 1.06 -14.35 7.75
C HIS A 26 -0.27 -13.98 7.10
N LEU A 27 -0.37 -12.77 6.55
CA LEU A 27 -1.52 -12.30 5.77
C LEU A 27 -1.81 -13.22 4.58
N LYS A 28 -0.78 -13.55 3.80
CA LYS A 28 -0.88 -14.48 2.66
C LYS A 28 -1.47 -15.83 3.07
N ASP A 29 -0.94 -16.41 4.13
CA ASP A 29 -1.34 -17.75 4.58
C ASP A 29 -2.75 -17.73 5.21
N PHE A 30 -3.11 -16.68 5.93
CA PHE A 30 -4.45 -16.49 6.48
C PHE A 30 -5.52 -16.43 5.37
N PHE A 31 -5.34 -15.58 4.36
CA PHE A 31 -6.31 -15.45 3.29
C PHE A 31 -6.36 -16.68 2.38
N TRP A 32 -5.25 -17.37 2.18
CA TRP A 32 -5.24 -18.64 1.47
C TRP A 32 -6.07 -19.72 2.16
N GLN A 33 -6.05 -19.76 3.48
CA GLN A 33 -6.87 -20.72 4.25
C GLN A 33 -8.37 -20.39 4.19
N LEU A 34 -8.72 -19.11 4.08
CA LEU A 34 -10.12 -18.70 4.00
C LEU A 34 -10.76 -19.06 2.67
N ASP A 35 -10.15 -18.68 1.55
CA ASP A 35 -10.65 -18.99 0.23
C ASP A 35 -9.54 -18.90 -0.83
N GLN A 36 -9.22 -20.03 -1.43
CA GLN A 36 -8.18 -20.17 -2.47
C GLN A 36 -8.61 -19.58 -3.83
N ASN A 37 -9.87 -19.26 -4.03
CA ASN A 37 -10.40 -18.74 -5.29
C ASN A 37 -10.47 -17.20 -5.31
N ILE A 38 -10.41 -16.56 -4.16
CA ILE A 38 -10.48 -15.11 -4.07
C ILE A 38 -9.08 -14.52 -4.29
N THR A 39 -8.99 -13.67 -5.28
CA THR A 39 -7.78 -12.86 -5.51
C THR A 39 -7.87 -11.58 -4.69
N ASN A 40 -7.01 -11.47 -3.69
CA ASN A 40 -6.78 -10.23 -2.97
C ASN A 40 -5.35 -9.76 -3.22
N LEU A 41 -5.20 -8.45 -3.37
CA LEU A 41 -3.91 -7.79 -3.47
C LEU A 41 -3.79 -6.83 -2.28
N PHE A 42 -2.75 -7.04 -1.47
CA PHE A 42 -2.46 -6.16 -0.34
C PHE A 42 -1.08 -5.55 -0.48
N HIS A 43 -0.93 -4.35 0.07
CA HIS A 43 0.38 -3.75 0.33
C HIS A 43 0.63 -3.74 1.82
N VAL A 44 1.77 -4.29 2.24
CA VAL A 44 2.21 -4.32 3.63
C VAL A 44 3.47 -3.49 3.74
N GLY A 45 3.32 -2.32 4.36
CA GLY A 45 4.42 -1.36 4.54
C GLY A 45 4.80 -1.20 6.00
N GLY A 46 6.07 -0.88 6.23
CA GLY A 46 6.60 -0.63 7.57
C GLY A 46 8.11 -0.49 7.57
N TYR A 47 8.69 -0.69 8.73
CA TYR A 47 10.14 -0.69 8.92
C TYR A 47 10.64 -2.04 9.41
N ASP A 48 11.69 -2.55 8.78
CA ASP A 48 12.47 -3.67 9.30
C ASP A 48 13.38 -3.14 10.42
N THR A 49 13.12 -3.60 11.63
CA THR A 49 13.85 -3.17 12.84
C THR A 49 14.88 -4.19 13.33
N THR A 50 15.16 -5.24 12.56
CA THR A 50 16.11 -6.29 12.94
C THR A 50 17.58 -5.85 12.85
N GLY A 51 17.85 -4.79 12.06
CA GLY A 51 19.18 -4.21 11.88
C GLY A 51 19.52 -3.11 12.92
N LYS A 52 20.68 -2.47 12.72
CA LYS A 52 21.10 -1.32 13.55
C LYS A 52 20.26 -0.06 13.31
N LEU A 53 19.74 0.09 12.11
CA LEU A 53 18.89 1.19 11.72
C LEU A 53 17.59 0.62 11.15
N PRO A 54 16.44 1.22 11.47
CA PRO A 54 15.17 0.84 10.83
C PRO A 54 15.24 1.11 9.32
N LEU A 55 14.95 0.09 8.51
CA LEU A 55 14.93 0.21 7.05
C LEU A 55 13.48 0.15 6.56
N PRO A 56 13.04 1.07 5.69
CA PRO A 56 11.72 1.01 5.12
C PRO A 56 11.58 -0.24 4.26
N ALA A 57 10.44 -0.90 4.37
CA ALA A 57 10.13 -2.08 3.58
C ALA A 57 8.67 -2.07 3.15
N LEU A 58 8.43 -2.44 1.91
CA LEU A 58 7.10 -2.56 1.33
C LEU A 58 7.00 -3.89 0.59
N TYR A 59 5.91 -4.60 0.83
CA TYR A 59 5.63 -5.88 0.21
C TYR A 59 4.27 -5.86 -0.47
N MET A 60 4.20 -6.43 -1.66
CA MET A 60 2.96 -6.78 -2.32
C MET A 60 2.63 -8.23 -1.99
N VAL A 61 1.39 -8.46 -1.59
CA VAL A 61 0.88 -9.80 -1.25
C VAL A 61 -0.25 -10.13 -2.22
N ALA A 62 -0.03 -11.14 -3.07
CA ALA A 62 -1.04 -11.70 -3.95
C ALA A 62 -1.51 -13.05 -3.37
N THR A 63 -2.73 -13.07 -2.82
CA THR A 63 -3.19 -14.21 -2.00
C THR A 63 -3.44 -15.46 -2.84
N LYS A 64 -4.05 -15.33 -4.01
CA LYS A 64 -4.35 -16.46 -4.91
C LYS A 64 -3.09 -17.14 -5.42
N GLU A 65 -2.11 -16.36 -5.83
CA GLU A 65 -0.83 -16.81 -6.33
C GLU A 65 0.13 -17.27 -5.22
N ARG A 66 -0.22 -16.98 -3.97
CA ARG A 66 0.62 -17.20 -2.79
C ARG A 66 1.98 -16.53 -2.88
N VAL A 67 2.01 -15.34 -3.46
CA VAL A 67 3.25 -14.58 -3.66
C VAL A 67 3.34 -13.44 -2.63
N VAL A 68 4.53 -13.29 -2.05
CA VAL A 68 4.94 -12.09 -1.32
C VAL A 68 6.16 -11.54 -2.04
N GLU A 69 6.02 -10.39 -2.65
CA GLU A 69 7.07 -9.73 -3.41
C GLU A 69 7.52 -8.46 -2.71
N LYS A 70 8.83 -8.34 -2.49
CA LYS A 70 9.40 -7.10 -1.96
C LYS A 70 9.41 -6.05 -3.07
N ILE A 71 8.78 -4.93 -2.79
CA ILE A 71 8.87 -3.76 -3.66
C ILE A 71 10.07 -2.95 -3.20
N ASN A 72 11.00 -2.69 -4.12
CA ASN A 72 12.21 -1.93 -3.79
C ASN A 72 11.84 -0.53 -3.32
N CYS A 73 12.04 -0.29 -2.04
CA CYS A 73 11.96 1.01 -1.40
C CYS A 73 13.16 1.11 -0.45
N ASP A 74 14.30 1.44 -1.01
CA ASP A 74 15.52 1.70 -0.24
C ASP A 74 15.90 3.18 -0.34
N GLU A 75 16.99 3.57 0.27
CA GLU A 75 17.49 4.96 0.24
C GLU A 75 17.76 5.46 -1.20
N THR A 76 17.91 4.55 -2.15
CA THR A 76 18.22 4.87 -3.55
C THR A 76 16.97 4.92 -4.44
N TYR A 77 15.86 4.30 -4.00
CA TYR A 77 14.61 4.24 -4.75
C TYR A 77 13.51 5.03 -4.05
N GLN A 78 13.07 6.09 -4.70
CA GLN A 78 11.88 6.84 -4.33
C GLN A 78 10.89 6.75 -5.48
N GLY A 79 9.69 6.32 -5.19
CA GLY A 79 8.69 6.13 -6.22
C GLY A 79 7.28 6.04 -5.67
N SER A 80 6.33 5.78 -6.54
CA SER A 80 4.95 5.52 -6.18
C SER A 80 4.55 4.12 -6.60
N ILE A 81 3.69 3.50 -5.82
CA ILE A 81 3.07 2.22 -6.12
C ILE A 81 1.58 2.44 -6.15
N LEU A 82 0.98 1.97 -7.22
CA LEU A 82 -0.44 2.09 -7.46
C LEU A 82 -1.06 0.69 -7.48
N ALA A 83 -2.20 0.53 -6.84
CA ALA A 83 -2.99 -0.69 -6.87
C ALA A 83 -4.45 -0.40 -7.19
N GLY A 84 -5.15 -1.38 -7.71
CA GLY A 84 -6.54 -1.23 -8.11
C GLY A 84 -6.69 -0.68 -9.53
N MET A 85 -7.65 0.21 -9.71
CA MET A 85 -7.95 0.81 -11.03
C MET A 85 -7.09 2.06 -11.25
N THR A 86 -5.89 1.87 -11.77
CA THR A 86 -4.83 2.89 -11.81
C THR A 86 -4.56 3.46 -13.21
N GLY A 87 -5.50 3.39 -14.11
CA GLY A 87 -5.29 3.73 -15.53
C GLY A 87 -4.54 5.02 -15.79
N ILE A 88 -5.14 6.17 -15.52
CA ILE A 88 -4.53 7.49 -15.74
C ILE A 88 -3.43 7.77 -14.71
N ALA A 89 -3.66 7.45 -13.43
CA ALA A 89 -2.65 7.62 -12.40
C ALA A 89 -1.35 6.89 -12.77
N GLY A 90 -1.46 5.68 -13.32
CA GLY A 90 -0.32 4.91 -13.82
C GLY A 90 0.42 5.61 -14.97
N ASP A 91 -0.30 6.21 -15.90
CA ASP A 91 0.31 6.94 -17.01
C ASP A 91 0.98 8.25 -16.57
N ILE A 92 0.36 8.98 -15.64
CA ILE A 92 0.96 10.18 -15.03
C ILE A 92 2.26 9.81 -14.30
N THR A 93 2.22 8.77 -13.47
CA THR A 93 3.37 8.31 -12.70
C THR A 93 4.55 7.91 -13.60
N LYS A 94 4.28 7.20 -14.70
CA LYS A 94 5.30 6.83 -15.69
C LYS A 94 5.95 8.06 -16.34
N ARG A 95 5.19 9.13 -16.57
CA ARG A 95 5.70 10.38 -17.18
C ARG A 95 6.56 11.19 -16.22
N ILE A 96 6.22 11.19 -14.94
CA ILE A 96 6.99 11.91 -13.91
C ILE A 96 8.32 11.20 -13.63
N GLY A 97 8.36 9.86 -13.72
CA GLY A 97 9.59 9.08 -13.62
C GLY A 97 10.33 9.28 -12.29
N SER A 98 11.61 9.61 -12.37
CA SER A 98 12.50 9.72 -11.20
C SER A 98 12.41 11.05 -10.44
N GLU A 99 11.52 11.96 -10.83
CA GLU A 99 11.38 13.28 -10.19
C GLU A 99 10.90 13.21 -8.73
N PHE A 100 10.39 12.06 -8.29
CA PHE A 100 10.04 11.81 -6.89
C PHE A 100 11.17 12.11 -5.90
N ARG A 101 12.43 12.02 -6.33
CA ARG A 101 13.59 12.35 -5.49
C ARG A 101 13.62 13.80 -5.02
N ASN A 102 12.91 14.67 -5.73
CA ASN A 102 12.84 16.09 -5.42
C ASN A 102 11.62 16.42 -4.54
N TYR A 103 10.77 15.45 -4.25
CA TYR A 103 9.58 15.67 -3.45
C TYR A 103 9.94 15.74 -1.97
N ASN A 104 9.50 16.80 -1.30
CA ASN A 104 9.40 16.80 0.15
C ASN A 104 8.12 16.06 0.57
N LEU A 105 7.94 15.86 1.86
CA LEU A 105 6.78 15.12 2.39
C LEU A 105 5.43 15.76 1.97
N ARG A 106 5.35 17.08 1.96
CA ARG A 106 4.14 17.80 1.54
C ARG A 106 3.83 17.53 0.07
N ASP A 107 4.85 17.63 -0.79
CA ASP A 107 4.68 17.37 -2.22
C ASP A 107 4.24 15.93 -2.48
N ALA A 108 4.76 14.97 -1.72
CA ALA A 108 4.36 13.57 -1.82
C ALA A 108 2.90 13.35 -1.44
N ILE A 109 2.42 14.02 -0.37
CA ILE A 109 1.02 13.96 0.07
C ILE A 109 0.10 14.59 -0.98
N GLU A 110 0.43 15.80 -1.45
CA GLU A 110 -0.35 16.50 -2.46
C GLU A 110 -0.40 15.71 -3.77
N PHE A 111 0.70 15.06 -4.14
CA PHE A 111 0.74 14.21 -5.32
C PHE A 111 -0.12 12.96 -5.18
N ALA A 112 -0.09 12.29 -4.02
CA ALA A 112 -0.96 11.12 -3.77
C ALA A 112 -2.44 11.51 -3.86
N LYS A 113 -2.84 12.63 -3.26
CA LYS A 113 -4.20 13.19 -3.37
C LYS A 113 -4.57 13.47 -4.83
N PHE A 114 -3.70 14.14 -5.57
CA PHE A 114 -3.92 14.46 -6.98
C PHE A 114 -4.14 13.21 -7.84
N LEU A 115 -3.34 12.16 -7.66
CA LEU A 115 -3.50 10.91 -8.41
C LEU A 115 -4.86 10.24 -8.10
N THR A 116 -5.21 10.14 -6.82
CA THR A 116 -6.47 9.51 -6.40
C THR A 116 -7.68 10.29 -6.89
N ASP A 117 -7.65 11.62 -6.79
CA ASP A 117 -8.72 12.49 -7.29
C ASP A 117 -8.87 12.41 -8.81
N THR A 118 -7.76 12.33 -9.53
CA THR A 118 -7.77 12.22 -10.99
C THR A 118 -8.45 10.92 -11.43
N ASP A 119 -8.08 9.78 -10.85
CA ASP A 119 -8.72 8.50 -11.18
C ASP A 119 -10.20 8.47 -10.76
N ARG A 120 -10.54 9.05 -9.60
CA ARG A 120 -11.92 9.17 -9.13
C ARG A 120 -12.79 9.99 -10.10
N GLN A 121 -12.29 11.15 -10.55
CA GLN A 121 -13.00 11.99 -11.51
C GLN A 121 -13.20 11.28 -12.85
N LEU A 122 -12.16 10.60 -13.34
CA LEU A 122 -12.26 9.85 -14.59
C LEU A 122 -13.31 8.75 -14.54
N MET A 123 -13.44 8.03 -13.44
CA MET A 123 -14.43 6.96 -13.27
C MET A 123 -15.86 7.45 -13.48
N ARG A 124 -16.17 8.70 -13.10
CA ARG A 124 -17.49 9.31 -13.34
C ARG A 124 -17.84 9.37 -14.84
N PHE A 125 -16.83 9.59 -15.69
CA PHE A 125 -17.01 9.67 -17.14
C PHE A 125 -17.01 8.30 -17.83
N MET A 126 -16.37 7.29 -17.23
CA MET A 126 -16.27 5.95 -17.82
C MET A 126 -17.51 5.08 -17.61
N ARG A 127 -18.59 5.58 -17.00
CA ARG A 127 -19.81 4.82 -16.66
C ARG A 127 -19.55 3.54 -15.88
N ARG A 128 -18.41 3.44 -15.23
CA ARG A 128 -18.08 2.36 -14.30
C ARG A 128 -18.62 2.76 -12.93
N GLY A 129 -19.12 1.79 -12.18
CA GLY A 129 -19.54 2.05 -10.80
C GLY A 129 -18.40 2.71 -10.02
N GLN A 130 -18.73 3.56 -9.06
CA GLN A 130 -17.76 4.24 -8.22
C GLN A 130 -16.93 3.18 -7.46
N ALA A 131 -15.68 3.00 -7.88
CA ALA A 131 -14.76 2.02 -7.30
C ALA A 131 -13.77 2.66 -6.31
N ILE A 132 -13.73 4.00 -6.26
CA ILE A 132 -12.90 4.78 -5.33
C ILE A 132 -13.84 5.56 -4.42
N SER A 133 -13.64 5.49 -3.10
CA SER A 133 -14.44 6.21 -2.11
C SER A 133 -14.31 7.73 -2.29
N GLU A 134 -15.27 8.48 -1.73
CA GLU A 134 -15.18 9.94 -1.68
C GLU A 134 -14.16 10.40 -0.65
N GLU A 135 -13.99 9.64 0.42
CA GLU A 135 -13.00 9.88 1.46
C GLU A 135 -11.66 9.25 1.10
N ILE A 136 -10.59 9.99 1.31
CA ILE A 136 -9.21 9.55 1.08
C ILE A 136 -8.50 9.58 2.42
N ASP A 137 -8.14 8.41 2.92
CA ASP A 137 -7.30 8.26 4.09
C ASP A 137 -5.83 8.35 3.71
N ILE A 138 -5.10 9.25 4.35
CA ILE A 138 -3.66 9.39 4.19
C ILE A 138 -2.98 9.21 5.52
N PHE A 139 -1.95 8.38 5.54
CA PHE A 139 -1.11 8.22 6.71
C PHE A 139 0.37 8.11 6.32
N ILE A 140 1.24 8.49 7.23
CA ILE A 140 2.69 8.39 7.10
C ILE A 140 3.15 7.28 8.05
N ILE A 141 3.92 6.33 7.51
CA ILE A 141 4.59 5.32 8.32
C ILE A 141 5.99 5.83 8.65
N LYS A 142 6.33 5.89 9.94
CA LYS A 142 7.63 6.30 10.47
C LYS A 142 8.22 5.15 11.29
N PRO A 143 9.53 5.16 11.57
CA PRO A 143 10.15 4.15 12.44
C PRO A 143 9.54 4.04 13.83
N ASP A 144 8.99 5.15 14.33
CA ASP A 144 8.39 5.30 15.67
C ASP A 144 6.86 5.22 15.67
N GLY A 145 6.24 4.98 14.52
CA GLY A 145 4.78 4.79 14.45
C GLY A 145 4.12 5.32 13.19
N ILE A 146 2.81 5.45 13.27
CA ILE A 146 1.95 5.92 12.17
C ILE A 146 1.40 7.29 12.52
N GLN A 147 1.48 8.21 11.57
CA GLN A 147 0.86 9.53 11.66
C GLN A 147 -0.27 9.63 10.63
N TRP A 148 -1.49 9.79 11.10
CA TRP A 148 -2.64 10.11 10.26
C TRP A 148 -2.57 11.56 9.81
N ILE A 149 -2.92 11.80 8.55
CA ILE A 149 -3.06 13.13 7.98
C ILE A 149 -4.53 13.28 7.64
N GLU A 150 -5.21 14.17 8.34
CA GLU A 150 -6.58 14.55 8.01
C GLU A 150 -6.59 15.19 6.61
N GLY A 151 -7.58 14.78 5.81
CA GLY A 151 -7.81 15.28 4.46
C GLY A 151 -8.42 16.68 4.43
#